data_8e6b2a10f557b2368730efdb2365d503
#
_entry.id   8e6b2a10f557b2368730efdb2365d503
#
_cell.length_a   1.000
_cell.length_b   1.000
_cell.length_c   1.000
_cell.angle_alpha   90.00
_cell.angle_beta   90.00
_cell.angle_gamma   90.00
#
_symmetry.space_group_name_H-M   'P 1'
#
loop_
_entity.id
_entity.type
_entity.pdbx_description
1 polymer ?
#
loop_
_entity_poly.entity_id
_entity_poly.type
_entity_poly.pdbx_seq_one_letter_code
_entity_poly.pdbx_strand_id
1 'polypeptide(L)'
;IEATGISEPLPVAATFEFCNDQGSLAEVARLDAMITVVDAASLLADFDSRDFLRDRGEFRDENDARTLVELLVDQIEFADLIILNKIDLAGPRQTAAARRIIRALNPEARLIETSFADVDPARVLDTGLFSPARARSHPMWFKELNGFQDHVPETEEYGITSFCYRARVPFDWDRISQVLCGPSGLLGGV
;
A
#
# COMPACT_ATOMS: atom_id res chain seq x y z
N ILE A 1 6.66 3.27 -5.25
CA ILE A 1 6.38 3.60 -3.83
C ILE A 1 5.80 2.37 -3.17
N GLU A 2 6.26 2.04 -2.00
CA GLU A 2 5.69 1.03 -1.12
C GLU A 2 5.14 1.74 0.10
N ALA A 3 3.86 1.54 0.39
CA ALA A 3 3.21 2.04 1.59
C ALA A 3 3.28 0.98 2.70
N THR A 4 3.10 1.40 3.95
CA THR A 4 2.97 0.45 5.06
C THR A 4 1.72 -0.41 4.90
N GLY A 5 1.70 -1.61 5.52
CA GLY A 5 0.56 -2.51 5.46
C GLY A 5 -0.75 -1.92 6.02
N ILE A 6 -0.64 -0.89 6.85
CA ILE A 6 -1.78 -0.17 7.45
C ILE A 6 -2.15 1.13 6.73
N SER A 7 -1.50 1.44 5.62
CA SER A 7 -1.76 2.66 4.85
C SER A 7 -3.09 2.55 4.09
N GLU A 8 -3.84 3.63 4.16
CA GLU A 8 -5.03 3.81 3.33
C GLU A 8 -4.59 4.15 1.90
N PRO A 9 -5.13 3.49 0.88
CA PRO A 9 -4.68 3.70 -0.50
C PRO A 9 -5.05 5.07 -1.06
N LEU A 10 -6.18 5.63 -0.65
CA LEU A 10 -6.71 6.88 -1.19
C LEU A 10 -5.85 8.11 -0.90
N PRO A 11 -5.42 8.37 0.35
CA PRO A 11 -4.55 9.51 0.65
C PRO A 11 -3.26 9.49 -0.18
N VAL A 12 -2.66 8.31 -0.33
CA VAL A 12 -1.45 8.14 -1.14
C VAL A 12 -1.71 8.47 -2.61
N ALA A 13 -2.78 7.94 -3.19
CA ALA A 13 -3.14 8.21 -4.57
C ALA A 13 -3.49 9.69 -4.79
N ALA A 14 -4.19 10.30 -3.84
CA ALA A 14 -4.60 11.69 -3.91
C ALA A 14 -3.40 12.66 -3.97
N THR A 15 -2.24 12.31 -3.38
CA THR A 15 -1.04 13.16 -3.45
C THR A 15 -0.56 13.42 -4.87
N PHE A 16 -0.87 12.54 -5.83
CA PHE A 16 -0.55 12.73 -7.24
C PHE A 16 -1.48 13.72 -7.96
N GLU A 17 -2.65 14.01 -7.40
CA GLU A 17 -3.62 14.94 -7.98
C GLU A 17 -3.50 16.36 -7.39
N PHE A 18 -2.79 16.52 -6.24
CA PHE A 18 -2.64 17.84 -5.62
C PHE A 18 -1.65 18.72 -6.34
N CYS A 19 -2.04 19.98 -6.44
CA CYS A 19 -1.19 21.07 -6.90
C CYS A 19 -1.05 22.09 -5.77
N ASN A 20 0.17 22.49 -5.47
CA ASN A 20 0.47 23.56 -4.54
C ASN A 20 1.34 24.63 -5.22
N ASP A 21 1.73 25.66 -4.46
CA ASP A 21 2.55 26.78 -4.98
C ASP A 21 3.93 26.35 -5.51
N GLN A 22 4.37 25.13 -5.22
CA GLN A 22 5.63 24.55 -5.68
C GLN A 22 5.45 23.63 -6.90
N GLY A 23 4.24 23.44 -7.40
CA GLY A 23 3.89 22.58 -8.52
C GLY A 23 3.07 21.34 -8.10
N SER A 24 2.91 20.42 -9.02
CA SER A 24 2.20 19.15 -8.80
C SER A 24 3.15 17.97 -8.94
N LEU A 25 2.98 16.96 -8.12
CA LEU A 25 3.70 15.69 -8.26
C LEU A 25 3.41 15.06 -9.65
N ALA A 26 2.22 15.26 -10.20
CA ALA A 26 1.84 14.82 -11.53
C ALA A 26 2.71 15.38 -12.68
N GLU A 27 3.46 16.48 -12.45
CA GLU A 27 4.39 17.03 -13.45
C GLU A 27 5.65 16.17 -13.62
N VAL A 28 6.03 15.42 -12.58
CA VAL A 28 7.28 14.65 -12.54
C VAL A 28 7.06 13.15 -12.39
N ALA A 29 5.87 12.74 -11.97
CA ALA A 29 5.53 11.33 -11.75
C ALA A 29 4.06 11.08 -12.12
N ARG A 30 3.80 9.90 -12.68
CA ARG A 30 2.45 9.45 -13.01
C ARG A 30 2.12 8.21 -12.17
N LEU A 31 0.96 8.20 -11.54
CA LEU A 31 0.46 7.00 -10.89
C LEU A 31 0.10 5.97 -11.97
N ASP A 32 0.78 4.83 -11.94
CA ASP A 32 0.65 3.78 -12.95
C ASP A 32 -0.43 2.77 -12.59
N ALA A 33 -0.41 2.31 -11.35
CA ALA A 33 -1.40 1.40 -10.79
C ALA A 33 -1.38 1.46 -9.26
N MET A 34 -2.54 1.22 -8.65
CA MET A 34 -2.67 0.87 -7.24
C MET A 34 -2.59 -0.65 -7.12
N ILE A 35 -1.56 -1.14 -6.44
CA ILE A 35 -1.30 -2.58 -6.31
C ILE A 35 -1.45 -2.99 -4.86
N THR A 36 -2.31 -3.98 -4.62
CA THR A 36 -2.49 -4.57 -3.29
C THR A 36 -1.98 -6.00 -3.28
N VAL A 37 -1.17 -6.34 -2.28
CA VAL A 37 -0.70 -7.71 -2.05
C VAL A 37 -1.54 -8.33 -0.95
N VAL A 38 -2.18 -9.45 -1.25
CA VAL A 38 -3.08 -10.18 -0.33
C VAL A 38 -2.48 -11.54 -0.02
N ASP A 39 -2.42 -11.88 1.26
CA ASP A 39 -2.04 -13.21 1.72
C ASP A 39 -3.23 -14.16 1.63
N ALA A 40 -3.16 -15.14 0.72
CA ALA A 40 -4.21 -16.12 0.53
C ALA A 40 -4.41 -17.04 1.75
N ALA A 41 -3.38 -17.21 2.56
CA ALA A 41 -3.43 -18.11 3.71
C ALA A 41 -4.06 -17.46 4.95
N SER A 42 -4.01 -16.13 5.07
CA SER A 42 -4.58 -15.41 6.23
C SER A 42 -5.91 -14.73 5.93
N LEU A 43 -6.19 -14.35 4.68
CA LEU A 43 -7.31 -13.48 4.31
C LEU A 43 -8.65 -13.87 4.93
N LEU A 44 -9.01 -15.17 4.94
CA LEU A 44 -10.29 -15.61 5.48
C LEU A 44 -10.37 -15.40 7.00
N ALA A 45 -9.28 -15.68 7.70
CA ALA A 45 -9.20 -15.50 9.15
C ALA A 45 -9.24 -14.01 9.51
N ASP A 46 -8.58 -13.17 8.70
CA ASP A 46 -8.57 -11.73 8.88
C ASP A 46 -9.95 -11.12 8.65
N PHE A 47 -10.69 -11.59 7.64
CA PHE A 47 -12.09 -11.18 7.40
C PHE A 47 -13.08 -11.65 8.46
N ASP A 48 -12.81 -12.74 9.16
CA ASP A 48 -13.64 -13.23 10.28
C ASP A 48 -13.23 -12.62 11.63
N SER A 49 -12.15 -11.84 11.62
CA SER A 49 -11.64 -11.15 12.80
C SER A 49 -12.53 -9.94 13.17
N ARG A 50 -12.59 -9.68 14.47
CA ARG A 50 -13.19 -8.45 15.04
C ARG A 50 -12.11 -7.53 15.62
N ASP A 51 -10.85 -7.80 15.31
CA ASP A 51 -9.74 -7.07 15.87
C ASP A 51 -9.70 -5.65 15.33
N PHE A 52 -9.45 -4.72 16.22
CA PHE A 52 -8.99 -3.40 15.83
C PHE A 52 -7.51 -3.46 15.46
N LEU A 53 -7.05 -2.59 14.60
CA LEU A 53 -5.64 -2.51 14.23
C LEU A 53 -4.74 -2.35 15.45
N ARG A 54 -5.17 -1.57 16.45
CA ARG A 54 -4.46 -1.38 17.72
C ARG A 54 -4.26 -2.69 18.50
N ASP A 55 -5.20 -3.64 18.41
CA ASP A 55 -5.12 -4.90 19.15
C ASP A 55 -4.04 -5.82 18.56
N ARG A 56 -3.65 -5.58 17.31
CA ARG A 56 -2.54 -6.27 16.63
C ARG A 56 -1.22 -5.50 16.69
N GLY A 57 -1.21 -4.32 17.31
CA GLY A 57 -0.03 -3.44 17.31
C GLY A 57 0.19 -2.72 15.97
N GLU A 58 -0.78 -2.77 15.08
CA GLU A 58 -0.76 -2.20 13.74
C GLU A 58 -1.69 -0.99 13.69
N PHE A 59 -1.36 0.08 14.40
CA PHE A 59 -2.22 1.26 14.53
C PHE A 59 -1.45 2.53 14.20
N ARG A 60 -2.18 3.52 13.75
CA ARG A 60 -1.71 4.86 13.44
C ARG A 60 -1.36 5.65 14.70
N ASP A 61 -2.31 5.74 15.59
CA ASP A 61 -2.22 6.43 16.87
C ASP A 61 -3.12 5.73 17.91
N GLU A 62 -3.06 6.20 19.17
CA GLU A 62 -3.86 5.61 20.28
C GLU A 62 -5.39 5.72 20.07
N ASN A 63 -5.85 6.59 19.17
CA ASN A 63 -7.27 6.80 18.84
C ASN A 63 -7.69 6.05 17.59
N ASP A 64 -6.81 5.28 16.94
CA ASP A 64 -7.14 4.51 15.74
C ASP A 64 -8.24 3.49 16.04
N ALA A 65 -9.43 3.77 15.55
CA ALA A 65 -10.61 2.95 15.74
C ALA A 65 -10.91 2.04 14.53
N ARG A 66 -10.03 2.03 13.52
CA ARG A 66 -10.22 1.18 12.34
C ARG A 66 -10.11 -0.28 12.72
N THR A 67 -10.96 -1.08 12.11
CA THR A 67 -10.84 -2.53 12.17
C THR A 67 -9.93 -3.03 11.05
N LEU A 68 -9.31 -4.18 11.27
CA LEU A 68 -8.53 -4.85 10.23
C LEU A 68 -9.36 -5.09 8.96
N VAL A 69 -10.63 -5.44 9.12
CA VAL A 69 -11.53 -5.74 8.00
C VAL A 69 -11.83 -4.49 7.16
N GLU A 70 -12.07 -3.35 7.79
CA GLU A 70 -12.29 -2.08 7.08
C GLU A 70 -11.07 -1.74 6.22
N LEU A 71 -9.88 -1.81 6.78
CA LEU A 71 -8.65 -1.55 6.04
C LEU A 71 -8.45 -2.52 4.87
N LEU A 72 -8.67 -3.82 5.07
CA LEU A 72 -8.55 -4.83 4.01
C LEU A 72 -9.56 -4.60 2.88
N VAL A 73 -10.79 -4.21 3.22
CA VAL A 73 -11.82 -3.87 2.24
C VAL A 73 -11.36 -2.68 1.41
N ASP A 74 -10.92 -1.60 2.04
CA ASP A 74 -10.46 -0.40 1.34
C ASP A 74 -9.28 -0.71 0.41
N GLN A 75 -8.29 -1.46 0.89
CA GLN A 75 -7.13 -1.84 0.10
C GLN A 75 -7.49 -2.71 -1.10
N ILE A 76 -8.50 -3.58 -1.00
CA ILE A 76 -8.96 -4.43 -2.10
C ILE A 76 -9.81 -3.62 -3.08
N GLU A 77 -10.74 -2.80 -2.60
CA GLU A 77 -11.66 -2.03 -3.44
C GLU A 77 -10.93 -1.01 -4.32
N PHE A 78 -9.87 -0.38 -3.80
CA PHE A 78 -9.11 0.64 -4.53
C PHE A 78 -8.00 0.09 -5.41
N ALA A 79 -7.72 -1.20 -5.36
CA ALA A 79 -6.67 -1.79 -6.18
C ALA A 79 -7.04 -1.83 -7.67
N ASP A 80 -6.10 -1.47 -8.53
CA ASP A 80 -6.15 -1.74 -9.96
C ASP A 80 -5.65 -3.15 -10.28
N LEU A 81 -4.70 -3.63 -9.46
CA LEU A 81 -4.10 -4.95 -9.56
C LEU A 81 -3.96 -5.55 -8.17
N ILE A 82 -4.35 -6.80 -8.02
CA ILE A 82 -4.23 -7.55 -6.76
C ILE A 82 -3.32 -8.75 -6.99
N ILE A 83 -2.30 -8.87 -6.15
CA ILE A 83 -1.40 -10.03 -6.11
C ILE A 83 -1.86 -10.93 -4.96
N LEU A 84 -2.56 -12.01 -5.27
CA LEU A 84 -2.94 -13.03 -4.29
C LEU A 84 -1.77 -13.98 -4.10
N ASN A 85 -0.98 -13.72 -3.06
CA ASN A 85 0.26 -14.44 -2.77
C ASN A 85 0.04 -15.58 -1.79
N LYS A 86 1.06 -16.44 -1.64
CA LYS A 86 1.10 -17.59 -0.75
C LYS A 86 0.03 -18.65 -1.05
N ILE A 87 -0.32 -18.82 -2.33
CA ILE A 87 -1.29 -19.85 -2.74
C ILE A 87 -0.81 -21.27 -2.46
N ASP A 88 0.49 -21.48 -2.35
CA ASP A 88 1.13 -22.72 -1.91
C ASP A 88 0.79 -23.08 -0.46
N LEU A 89 0.72 -22.08 0.44
CA LEU A 89 0.34 -22.28 1.84
C LEU A 89 -1.19 -22.42 2.02
N ALA A 90 -1.96 -21.61 1.29
CA ALA A 90 -3.42 -21.60 1.34
C ALA A 90 -4.03 -22.90 0.79
N GLY A 91 -3.42 -23.46 -0.22
CA GLY A 91 -3.95 -24.57 -0.99
C GLY A 91 -5.19 -24.21 -1.83
N PRO A 92 -5.66 -25.13 -2.69
CA PRO A 92 -6.67 -24.79 -3.73
C PRO A 92 -8.01 -24.30 -3.17
N ARG A 93 -8.43 -24.87 -2.05
CA ARG A 93 -9.75 -24.58 -1.46
C ARG A 93 -9.80 -23.16 -0.87
N GLN A 94 -8.78 -22.79 -0.12
CA GLN A 94 -8.68 -21.48 0.53
C GLN A 94 -8.38 -20.39 -0.51
N THR A 95 -7.51 -20.66 -1.47
CA THR A 95 -7.25 -19.76 -2.61
C THR A 95 -8.53 -19.45 -3.38
N ALA A 96 -9.35 -20.48 -3.66
CA ALA A 96 -10.63 -20.27 -4.35
C ALA A 96 -11.62 -19.43 -3.52
N ALA A 97 -11.60 -19.55 -2.20
CA ALA A 97 -12.42 -18.73 -1.30
C ALA A 97 -11.92 -17.28 -1.27
N ALA A 98 -10.62 -17.07 -1.13
CA ALA A 98 -9.99 -15.73 -1.18
C ALA A 98 -10.30 -15.02 -2.50
N ARG A 99 -10.15 -15.72 -3.63
CA ARG A 99 -10.52 -15.18 -4.97
C ARG A 99 -11.97 -14.74 -5.04
N ARG A 100 -12.90 -15.47 -4.45
CA ARG A 100 -14.33 -15.09 -4.44
C ARG A 100 -14.57 -13.82 -3.65
N ILE A 101 -13.92 -13.66 -2.49
CA ILE A 101 -14.01 -12.44 -1.68
C ILE A 101 -13.49 -11.26 -2.50
N ILE A 102 -12.28 -11.38 -3.05
CA ILE A 102 -11.66 -10.33 -3.85
C ILE A 102 -12.56 -9.94 -5.02
N ARG A 103 -13.11 -10.91 -5.76
CA ARG A 103 -13.99 -10.64 -6.89
C ARG A 103 -15.34 -10.05 -6.52
N ALA A 104 -15.81 -10.32 -5.30
CA ALA A 104 -17.04 -9.70 -4.79
C ALA A 104 -16.82 -8.23 -4.41
N LEU A 105 -15.66 -7.89 -3.84
CA LEU A 105 -15.29 -6.53 -3.48
C LEU A 105 -14.84 -5.70 -4.69
N ASN A 106 -14.00 -6.29 -5.54
CA ASN A 106 -13.44 -5.60 -6.70
C ASN A 106 -13.41 -6.52 -7.93
N PRO A 107 -14.51 -6.54 -8.71
CA PRO A 107 -14.59 -7.36 -9.93
C PRO A 107 -13.67 -6.86 -11.06
N GLU A 108 -13.30 -5.58 -11.04
CA GLU A 108 -12.54 -4.94 -12.13
C GLU A 108 -11.02 -5.12 -11.96
N ALA A 109 -10.52 -5.29 -10.73
CA ALA A 109 -9.10 -5.43 -10.49
C ALA A 109 -8.51 -6.60 -11.28
N ARG A 110 -7.33 -6.38 -11.85
CA ARG A 110 -6.54 -7.48 -12.39
C ARG A 110 -6.05 -8.35 -11.23
N LEU A 111 -6.27 -9.66 -11.28
CA LEU A 111 -5.84 -10.59 -10.25
C LEU A 111 -4.69 -11.47 -10.76
N ILE A 112 -3.61 -11.53 -9.98
CA ILE A 112 -2.48 -12.43 -10.19
C ILE A 112 -2.36 -13.33 -8.98
N GLU A 113 -2.39 -14.64 -9.20
CA GLU A 113 -2.15 -15.63 -8.15
C GLU A 113 -0.71 -16.11 -8.23
N THR A 114 -0.03 -16.14 -7.09
CA THR A 114 1.39 -16.47 -7.03
C THR A 114 1.81 -17.06 -5.69
N SER A 115 3.00 -17.62 -5.66
CA SER A 115 3.73 -18.04 -4.47
C SER A 115 5.05 -17.30 -4.42
N PHE A 116 5.53 -16.96 -3.22
CA PHE A 116 6.78 -16.23 -3.01
C PHE A 116 6.87 -14.89 -3.74
N ALA A 117 5.73 -14.27 -4.06
CA ALA A 117 5.63 -13.06 -4.86
C ALA A 117 6.32 -13.16 -6.23
N ASP A 118 6.43 -14.35 -6.78
CA ASP A 118 7.04 -14.61 -8.10
C ASP A 118 6.10 -14.09 -9.19
N VAL A 119 6.30 -12.84 -9.57
CA VAL A 119 5.52 -12.12 -10.59
C VAL A 119 6.49 -11.46 -11.56
N ASP A 120 6.27 -11.68 -12.84
CA ASP A 120 7.02 -10.98 -13.89
C ASP A 120 6.86 -9.44 -13.71
N PRO A 121 7.98 -8.69 -13.56
CA PRO A 121 7.92 -7.23 -13.42
C PRO A 121 7.13 -6.52 -14.52
N ALA A 122 7.10 -7.04 -15.74
CA ALA A 122 6.33 -6.49 -16.86
C ALA A 122 4.81 -6.53 -16.63
N ARG A 123 4.33 -7.30 -15.66
CA ARG A 123 2.92 -7.38 -15.29
C ARG A 123 2.50 -6.36 -14.24
N VAL A 124 3.48 -5.74 -13.57
CA VAL A 124 3.27 -4.82 -12.45
C VAL A 124 3.86 -3.43 -12.67
N LEU A 125 4.74 -3.27 -13.67
CA LEU A 125 5.37 -2.00 -14.01
C LEU A 125 4.88 -1.53 -15.37
N ASP A 126 4.70 -0.21 -15.52
CA ASP A 126 4.23 0.48 -16.73
C ASP A 126 2.94 -0.14 -17.31
N THR A 127 2.03 -0.43 -16.41
CA THR A 127 0.77 -1.11 -16.72
C THR A 127 -0.30 -0.19 -17.27
N GLY A 128 -0.25 1.10 -16.90
CA GLY A 128 -1.26 2.10 -17.24
C GLY A 128 -2.65 1.77 -16.71
N LEU A 129 -2.75 1.01 -15.62
CA LEU A 129 -4.05 0.55 -15.08
C LEU A 129 -4.79 1.62 -14.29
N PHE A 130 -4.07 2.55 -13.70
CA PHE A 130 -4.72 3.61 -12.92
C PHE A 130 -5.55 4.53 -13.83
N SER A 131 -6.80 4.73 -13.46
CA SER A 131 -7.73 5.62 -14.15
C SER A 131 -8.19 6.75 -13.21
N PRO A 132 -7.72 7.99 -13.41
CA PRO A 132 -8.21 9.14 -12.64
C PRO A 132 -9.72 9.32 -12.72
N ALA A 133 -10.33 9.01 -13.89
CA ALA A 133 -11.77 9.10 -14.06
C ALA A 133 -12.53 8.10 -13.18
N ARG A 134 -12.04 6.85 -13.08
CA ARG A 134 -12.59 5.83 -12.19
C ARG A 134 -12.39 6.21 -10.72
N ALA A 135 -11.20 6.65 -10.35
CA ALA A 135 -10.92 7.09 -9.00
C ALA A 135 -11.87 8.21 -8.55
N ARG A 136 -12.06 9.24 -9.39
CA ARG A 136 -12.98 10.37 -9.10
C ARG A 136 -14.45 9.97 -9.03
N SER A 137 -14.86 8.87 -9.64
CA SER A 137 -16.24 8.37 -9.55
C SER A 137 -16.52 7.64 -8.23
N HIS A 138 -15.47 7.29 -7.48
CA HIS A 138 -15.62 6.61 -6.21
C HIS A 138 -16.02 7.61 -5.11
N PRO A 139 -17.08 7.33 -4.31
CA PRO A 139 -17.59 8.26 -3.30
C PRO A 139 -16.53 8.68 -2.26
N MET A 140 -15.67 7.75 -1.86
CA MET A 140 -14.59 8.02 -0.90
C MET A 140 -13.50 8.93 -1.46
N TRP A 141 -13.21 8.84 -2.76
CA TRP A 141 -12.27 9.74 -3.43
C TRP A 141 -12.69 11.19 -3.34
N PHE A 142 -13.98 11.46 -3.57
CA PHE A 142 -14.51 12.81 -3.45
C PHE A 142 -14.38 13.35 -2.01
N LYS A 143 -14.61 12.50 -1.01
CA LYS A 143 -14.44 12.84 0.41
C LYS A 143 -12.97 13.16 0.72
N GLU A 144 -12.05 12.35 0.21
CA GLU A 144 -10.63 12.54 0.41
C GLU A 144 -10.15 13.87 -0.21
N LEU A 145 -10.50 14.16 -1.45
CA LEU A 145 -10.12 15.41 -2.13
C LEU A 145 -10.70 16.67 -1.47
N ASN A 146 -11.88 16.60 -0.86
CA ASN A 146 -12.55 17.76 -0.27
C ASN A 146 -12.43 17.82 1.27
N GLY A 147 -12.02 16.73 1.92
CA GLY A 147 -11.86 16.62 3.37
C GLY A 147 -10.48 16.99 3.90
N PHE A 148 -9.58 17.38 3.04
CA PHE A 148 -8.14 17.59 3.31
C PHE A 148 -7.79 18.66 4.38
N GLN A 149 -8.74 19.38 4.88
CA GLN A 149 -8.48 20.40 5.94
C GLN A 149 -8.14 19.78 7.30
N ASP A 150 -8.39 18.47 7.48
CA ASP A 150 -8.16 17.78 8.75
C ASP A 150 -7.14 16.62 8.65
N HIS A 151 -6.46 16.47 7.50
CA HIS A 151 -5.49 15.39 7.34
C HIS A 151 -4.15 15.76 7.95
N VAL A 152 -3.75 15.05 9.00
CA VAL A 152 -2.38 15.10 9.52
C VAL A 152 -1.48 14.37 8.52
N PRO A 153 -0.37 14.97 8.04
CA PRO A 153 0.54 14.28 7.14
C PRO A 153 1.02 12.94 7.74
N GLU A 154 1.09 11.89 6.94
CA GLU A 154 1.53 10.55 7.40
C GLU A 154 2.89 10.58 8.11
N THR A 155 3.77 11.51 7.75
CA THR A 155 5.05 11.74 8.44
C THR A 155 4.88 12.20 9.88
N GLU A 156 3.87 12.99 10.18
CA GLU A 156 3.54 13.42 11.54
C GLU A 156 2.76 12.33 12.27
N GLU A 157 1.88 11.65 11.55
CA GLU A 157 0.99 10.62 12.04
C GLU A 157 1.74 9.36 12.49
N TYR A 158 2.74 8.90 11.72
CA TYR A 158 3.55 7.72 12.06
C TYR A 158 4.88 8.05 12.73
N GLY A 159 5.14 9.32 13.04
CA GLY A 159 6.43 9.74 13.60
C GLY A 159 7.61 9.47 12.67
N ILE A 160 7.36 9.30 11.38
CA ILE A 160 8.39 9.03 10.38
C ILE A 160 9.07 10.34 10.00
N THR A 161 10.38 10.40 10.17
CA THR A 161 11.17 11.53 9.68
C THR A 161 12.00 11.11 8.48
N SER A 162 12.06 11.97 7.48
CA SER A 162 12.92 11.76 6.32
C SER A 162 14.02 12.79 6.27
N PHE A 163 15.20 12.39 5.81
CA PHE A 163 16.27 13.32 5.50
C PHE A 163 16.93 12.93 4.18
N CYS A 164 17.42 13.92 3.46
CA CYS A 164 18.14 13.71 2.21
C CYS A 164 19.62 14.07 2.42
N TYR A 165 20.51 13.10 2.28
CA TYR A 165 21.95 13.34 2.28
C TYR A 165 22.45 13.42 0.84
N ARG A 166 23.13 14.53 0.50
CA ARG A 166 23.71 14.77 -0.82
C ARG A 166 25.24 14.84 -0.71
N ALA A 167 25.94 14.02 -1.48
CA ALA A 167 27.39 14.03 -1.57
C ALA A 167 27.84 14.40 -2.99
N ARG A 168 29.01 15.05 -3.08
CA ARG A 168 29.64 15.40 -4.37
C ARG A 168 30.46 14.25 -4.94
N VAL A 169 30.76 13.26 -4.12
CA VAL A 169 31.55 12.07 -4.47
C VAL A 169 30.67 10.83 -4.30
N PRO A 170 30.71 9.86 -5.20
CA PRO A 170 29.98 8.61 -5.04
C PRO A 170 30.35 7.91 -3.73
N PHE A 171 29.38 7.25 -3.12
CA PHE A 171 29.62 6.44 -1.93
C PHE A 171 30.42 5.19 -2.26
N ASP A 172 31.31 4.82 -1.35
CA ASP A 172 31.87 3.49 -1.34
C ASP A 172 30.78 2.49 -0.95
N TRP A 173 30.49 1.52 -1.83
CA TRP A 173 29.37 0.58 -1.64
C TRP A 173 29.48 -0.23 -0.37
N ASP A 174 30.69 -0.73 -0.04
CA ASP A 174 30.89 -1.59 1.11
C ASP A 174 30.68 -0.81 2.42
N ARG A 175 31.17 0.42 2.46
CA ARG A 175 31.00 1.31 3.63
C ARG A 175 29.54 1.73 3.82
N ILE A 176 28.85 2.15 2.77
CA ILE A 176 27.46 2.57 2.89
C ILE A 176 26.58 1.39 3.26
N SER A 177 26.83 0.19 2.74
CA SER A 177 26.11 -1.02 3.10
C SER A 177 26.31 -1.39 4.58
N GLN A 178 27.53 -1.22 5.12
CA GLN A 178 27.76 -1.43 6.55
C GLN A 178 27.02 -0.44 7.42
N VAL A 179 26.94 0.83 7.01
CA VAL A 179 26.22 1.88 7.76
C VAL A 179 24.71 1.65 7.73
N LEU A 180 24.19 1.18 6.60
CA LEU A 180 22.74 0.97 6.45
C LEU A 180 22.29 -0.39 7.03
N CYS A 181 22.96 -1.47 6.67
CA CYS A 181 22.53 -2.85 6.90
C CYS A 181 23.41 -3.63 7.88
N GLY A 182 24.49 -3.04 8.42
CA GLY A 182 25.36 -3.70 9.39
C GLY A 182 24.63 -3.97 10.72
N PRO A 183 25.22 -4.80 11.62
CA PRO A 183 24.61 -5.16 12.91
C PRO A 183 24.26 -3.96 13.81
N SER A 184 24.95 -2.83 13.62
CA SER A 184 24.68 -1.53 14.28
C SER A 184 24.23 -0.48 13.26
N GLY A 185 23.82 -0.88 12.07
CA GLY A 185 23.44 0.03 11.00
C GLY A 185 22.05 0.62 11.21
N LEU A 186 21.75 1.68 10.45
CA LEU A 186 20.47 2.40 10.53
C LEU A 186 19.25 1.52 10.20
N LEU A 187 19.44 0.45 9.41
CA LEU A 187 18.40 -0.52 9.04
C LEU A 187 18.64 -1.90 9.68
N GLY A 188 19.63 -2.03 10.56
CA GLY A 188 20.06 -3.29 11.17
C GLY A 188 19.19 -3.81 12.31
N GLY A 189 17.94 -3.43 12.35
CA GLY A 189 16.96 -3.86 13.36
C GLY A 189 15.52 -3.98 12.82
N VAL A 190 15.36 -3.95 11.51
CA VAL A 190 14.07 -4.10 10.84
C VAL A 190 13.93 -5.50 10.27
#